data_ec15b0b9d830ea7fbce40d64aab02511
#
_entry.id   ec15b0b9d830ea7fbce40d64aab02511
#
_cell.length_a   1.000
_cell.length_b   1.000
_cell.length_c   1.000
_cell.angle_alpha   90.00
_cell.angle_beta   90.00
_cell.angle_gamma   90.00
#
_symmetry.space_group_name_H-M   'P 1'
#
loop_
_entity.id
_entity.type
_entity.pdbx_description
1 polymer ?
#
loop_
_entity_poly.entity_id
_entity_poly.type
_entity_poly.pdbx_seq_one_letter_code
_entity_poly.pdbx_strand_id
1 'polypeptide(L)'
;MSILSVFLVSTTSAEQSVEDIIKGRQALFSKNYSTAKRVQAFASNGDFDRSIELMIEMSENYKVLFDLFPENTKEGFKTEALPIIWEEKDAFNALMKKASDDMVKLASVIEDSDDIRGTLRQLMWSNCKACHSKYRMPH
;
A
#
# COMPACT_ATOMS: atom_id res chain seq x y z
N MET A 1 -30.20 33.70 38.64
CA MET A 1 -30.22 33.14 37.26
C MET A 1 -28.79 33.03 36.78
N SER A 2 -28.23 31.82 36.82
CA SER A 2 -26.85 31.56 36.35
C SER A 2 -26.92 31.08 34.91
N ILE A 3 -26.31 31.84 33.99
CA ILE A 3 -26.20 31.44 32.57
C ILE A 3 -24.96 30.57 32.45
N LEU A 4 -25.19 29.29 32.16
CA LEU A 4 -24.13 28.32 31.89
C LEU A 4 -23.72 28.48 30.42
N SER A 5 -22.58 29.13 30.17
CA SER A 5 -22.00 29.20 28.82
C SER A 5 -21.35 27.87 28.47
N VAL A 6 -21.98 27.13 27.58
CA VAL A 6 -21.41 25.92 27.00
C VAL A 6 -20.40 26.32 25.93
N PHE A 7 -19.10 26.17 26.22
CA PHE A 7 -18.06 26.27 25.19
C PHE A 7 -18.06 25.00 24.36
N LEU A 8 -18.55 25.10 23.12
CA LEU A 8 -18.31 24.07 22.09
C LEU A 8 -16.83 24.13 21.69
N VAL A 9 -16.07 23.17 22.17
CA VAL A 9 -14.71 22.92 21.67
C VAL A 9 -14.85 22.20 20.33
N SER A 10 -14.74 22.97 19.25
CA SER A 10 -14.62 22.38 17.90
C SER A 10 -13.23 21.78 17.79
N THR A 11 -13.12 20.45 17.87
CA THR A 11 -11.89 19.74 17.51
C THR A 11 -11.78 19.74 16.00
N THR A 12 -11.08 20.71 15.41
CA THR A 12 -10.62 20.65 14.03
C THR A 12 -9.51 19.61 13.96
N SER A 13 -9.79 18.43 13.38
CA SER A 13 -8.72 17.52 12.96
C SER A 13 -7.91 18.25 11.89
N ALA A 14 -6.61 18.49 12.17
CA ALA A 14 -5.72 19.09 11.17
C ALA A 14 -5.64 18.18 9.95
N GLU A 15 -5.92 18.71 8.74
CA GLU A 15 -5.65 18.01 7.49
C GLU A 15 -4.17 17.67 7.40
N GLN A 16 -3.84 16.47 6.87
CA GLN A 16 -2.47 16.09 6.58
C GLN A 16 -1.88 17.05 5.55
N SER A 17 -0.66 17.50 5.78
CA SER A 17 0.07 18.32 4.82
C SER A 17 0.43 17.50 3.57
N VAL A 18 0.67 18.17 2.45
CA VAL A 18 1.17 17.55 1.22
C VAL A 18 2.45 16.76 1.51
N GLU A 19 3.35 17.31 2.31
CA GLU A 19 4.59 16.65 2.74
C GLU A 19 4.31 15.35 3.48
N ASP A 20 3.41 15.36 4.45
CA ASP A 20 3.06 14.17 5.25
C ASP A 20 2.46 13.08 4.37
N ILE A 21 1.61 13.42 3.41
CA ILE A 21 0.99 12.46 2.49
C ILE A 21 2.07 11.83 1.59
N ILE A 22 2.92 12.64 0.96
CA ILE A 22 3.97 12.13 0.06
C ILE A 22 4.98 11.27 0.83
N LYS A 23 5.48 11.75 1.96
CA LYS A 23 6.42 10.97 2.80
C LYS A 23 5.76 9.72 3.38
N GLY A 24 4.50 9.80 3.76
CA GLY A 24 3.72 8.66 4.26
C GLY A 24 3.59 7.55 3.23
N ARG A 25 3.23 7.87 1.98
CA ARG A 25 3.16 6.86 0.92
C ARG A 25 4.52 6.25 0.56
N GLN A 26 5.59 7.08 0.53
CA GLN A 26 6.95 6.59 0.32
C GLN A 26 7.38 5.59 1.40
N ALA A 27 7.14 5.92 2.67
CA ALA A 27 7.44 5.04 3.79
C ALA A 27 6.66 3.74 3.74
N LEU A 28 5.38 3.80 3.35
CA LEU A 28 4.51 2.63 3.30
C LEU A 28 4.87 1.69 2.14
N PHE A 29 5.25 2.20 0.98
CA PHE A 29 5.80 1.39 -0.11
C PHE A 29 7.12 0.73 0.29
N SER A 30 8.02 1.46 0.93
CA SER A 30 9.28 0.92 1.44
C SER A 30 9.03 -0.20 2.47
N LYS A 31 8.07 0.00 3.37
CA LYS A 31 7.64 -1.02 4.32
C LYS A 31 7.10 -2.27 3.61
N ASN A 32 6.21 -2.11 2.64
CA ASN A 32 5.67 -3.23 1.87
C ASN A 32 6.78 -4.00 1.13
N TYR A 33 7.76 -3.32 0.56
CA TYR A 33 8.90 -3.99 -0.07
C TYR A 33 9.71 -4.84 0.92
N SER A 34 10.03 -4.29 2.09
CA SER A 34 10.72 -5.03 3.15
C SER A 34 9.89 -6.21 3.65
N THR A 35 8.59 -6.01 3.80
CA THR A 35 7.64 -7.04 4.23
C THR A 35 7.53 -8.15 3.18
N ALA A 36 7.51 -7.83 1.89
CA ALA A 36 7.48 -8.82 0.81
C ALA A 36 8.69 -9.76 0.85
N LYS A 37 9.89 -9.23 1.14
CA LYS A 37 11.08 -10.06 1.31
C LYS A 37 10.96 -11.01 2.51
N ARG A 38 10.37 -10.57 3.59
CA ARG A 38 10.08 -11.42 4.76
C ARG A 38 9.03 -12.48 4.47
N VAL A 39 7.96 -12.11 3.75
CA VAL A 39 6.94 -13.06 3.26
C VAL A 39 7.63 -14.18 2.49
N GLN A 40 8.47 -13.84 1.52
CA GLN A 40 9.20 -14.82 0.72
C GLN A 40 10.10 -15.71 1.57
N ALA A 41 10.83 -15.15 2.51
CA ALA A 41 11.71 -15.92 3.37
C ALA A 41 10.94 -16.90 4.26
N PHE A 42 9.87 -16.46 4.91
CA PHE A 42 9.05 -17.32 5.77
C PHE A 42 8.32 -18.41 4.97
N ALA A 43 7.70 -18.05 3.86
CA ALA A 43 7.00 -19.03 3.00
C ALA A 43 7.97 -20.08 2.44
N SER A 44 9.16 -19.67 2.00
CA SER A 44 10.19 -20.59 1.47
C SER A 44 10.73 -21.54 2.54
N ASN A 45 10.67 -21.17 3.81
CA ASN A 45 11.06 -22.01 4.94
C ASN A 45 9.89 -22.81 5.56
N GLY A 46 8.71 -22.73 5.00
CA GLY A 46 7.52 -23.42 5.49
C GLY A 46 6.86 -22.77 6.72
N ASP A 47 7.28 -21.57 7.10
CA ASP A 47 6.65 -20.80 8.18
C ASP A 47 5.47 -19.99 7.60
N PHE A 48 4.39 -20.71 7.30
CA PHE A 48 3.21 -20.12 6.66
C PHE A 48 2.44 -19.19 7.58
N ASP A 49 2.39 -19.47 8.87
CA ASP A 49 1.66 -18.62 9.83
C ASP A 49 2.20 -17.19 9.83
N ARG A 50 3.52 -17.02 9.97
CA ARG A 50 4.14 -15.70 9.91
C ARG A 50 4.03 -15.06 8.53
N SER A 51 4.20 -15.86 7.49
CA SER A 51 4.06 -15.39 6.11
C SER A 51 2.66 -14.84 5.84
N ILE A 52 1.62 -15.54 6.27
CA ILE A 52 0.21 -15.14 6.10
C ILE A 52 -0.11 -13.86 6.87
N GLU A 53 0.33 -13.73 8.12
CA GLU A 53 0.17 -12.48 8.88
C GLU A 53 0.73 -11.27 8.13
N LEU A 54 1.93 -11.41 7.56
CA LEU A 54 2.57 -10.35 6.79
C LEU A 54 1.86 -10.07 5.46
N MET A 55 1.31 -11.07 4.79
CA MET A 55 0.50 -10.89 3.59
C MET A 55 -0.75 -10.05 3.87
N ILE A 56 -1.42 -10.31 4.98
CA ILE A 56 -2.60 -9.54 5.39
C ILE A 56 -2.21 -8.11 5.75
N GLU A 57 -1.09 -7.90 6.44
CA GLU A 57 -0.55 -6.56 6.71
C GLU A 57 -0.29 -5.79 5.40
N MET A 58 0.33 -6.44 4.41
CA MET A 58 0.57 -5.82 3.10
C MET A 58 -0.74 -5.45 2.40
N SER A 59 -1.76 -6.30 2.46
CA SER A 59 -3.08 -6.01 1.92
C SER A 59 -3.68 -4.74 2.53
N GLU A 60 -3.63 -4.62 3.86
CA GLU A 60 -4.12 -3.43 4.57
C GLU A 60 -3.30 -2.17 4.20
N ASN A 61 -1.99 -2.30 4.05
CA ASN A 61 -1.14 -1.19 3.61
C ASN A 61 -1.50 -0.70 2.21
N TYR A 62 -1.86 -1.60 1.28
CA TYR A 62 -2.35 -1.19 -0.05
C TYR A 62 -3.67 -0.43 0.03
N LYS A 63 -4.56 -0.78 0.93
CA LYS A 63 -5.82 -0.04 1.15
C LYS A 63 -5.55 1.38 1.66
N VAL A 64 -4.60 1.56 2.56
CA VAL A 64 -4.16 2.89 3.01
C VAL A 64 -3.55 3.67 1.86
N LEU A 65 -2.66 3.05 1.07
CA LEU A 65 -2.01 3.67 -0.09
C LEU A 65 -3.00 4.16 -1.14
N PHE A 66 -4.13 3.49 -1.31
CA PHE A 66 -5.19 3.89 -2.23
C PHE A 66 -5.62 5.35 -2.03
N ASP A 67 -5.64 5.84 -0.79
CA ASP A 67 -6.07 7.19 -0.42
C ASP A 67 -4.92 8.22 -0.35
N LEU A 68 -3.68 7.83 -0.69
CA LEU A 68 -2.50 8.68 -0.55
C LEU A 68 -2.02 9.32 -1.88
N PHE A 69 -2.90 9.41 -2.86
CA PHE A 69 -2.62 10.06 -4.15
C PHE A 69 -3.65 11.15 -4.50
N PRO A 70 -3.94 12.11 -3.60
CA PRO A 70 -4.82 13.23 -3.94
C PRO A 70 -4.14 14.15 -4.96
N GLU A 71 -4.96 14.96 -5.65
CA GLU A 71 -4.54 15.84 -6.75
C GLU A 71 -3.38 16.79 -6.39
N ASN A 72 -3.32 17.25 -5.16
CA ASN A 72 -2.31 18.20 -4.70
C ASN A 72 -0.97 17.57 -4.31
N THR A 73 -0.75 16.29 -4.58
CA THR A 73 0.47 15.55 -4.21
C THR A 73 1.29 15.05 -5.40
N LYS A 74 1.16 15.69 -6.55
CA LYS A 74 1.84 15.29 -7.80
C LYS A 74 3.33 15.58 -7.79
N GLU A 75 3.78 16.59 -7.06
CA GLU A 75 5.13 17.13 -7.09
C GLU A 75 5.67 17.39 -5.69
N GLY A 76 6.99 17.42 -5.58
CA GLY A 76 7.70 17.79 -4.36
C GLY A 76 8.16 16.61 -3.52
N PHE A 77 8.99 16.90 -2.52
CA PHE A 77 9.47 15.94 -1.52
C PHE A 77 10.11 14.67 -2.10
N LYS A 78 10.79 14.82 -3.25
CA LYS A 78 11.45 13.72 -3.98
C LYS A 78 10.49 12.62 -4.41
N THR A 79 9.22 12.95 -4.67
CA THR A 79 8.26 11.96 -5.18
C THR A 79 8.73 11.39 -6.52
N GLU A 80 8.67 10.08 -6.64
CA GLU A 80 8.94 9.35 -7.88
C GLU A 80 7.64 8.98 -8.61
N ALA A 81 6.49 9.35 -8.06
CA ALA A 81 5.19 9.13 -8.68
C ALA A 81 5.08 9.98 -9.95
N LEU A 82 4.73 9.33 -11.06
CA LEU A 82 4.61 10.00 -12.36
C LEU A 82 3.23 10.65 -12.52
N PRO A 83 3.13 11.78 -13.25
CA PRO A 83 1.86 12.49 -13.49
C PRO A 83 0.76 11.62 -14.10
N ILE A 84 1.12 10.58 -14.85
CA ILE A 84 0.17 9.66 -15.48
C ILE A 84 -0.75 8.94 -14.46
N ILE A 85 -0.35 8.85 -13.19
CA ILE A 85 -1.20 8.34 -12.12
C ILE A 85 -2.54 9.08 -12.09
N TRP A 86 -2.50 10.40 -12.19
CA TRP A 86 -3.69 11.26 -12.10
C TRP A 86 -4.44 11.36 -13.42
N GLU A 87 -3.76 11.17 -14.54
CA GLU A 87 -4.38 11.08 -15.86
C GLU A 87 -5.15 9.77 -16.05
N GLU A 88 -4.65 8.68 -15.45
CA GLU A 88 -5.24 7.34 -15.51
C GLU A 88 -5.65 6.85 -14.11
N LYS A 89 -6.26 7.71 -13.32
CA LYS A 89 -6.53 7.44 -11.90
C LYS A 89 -7.33 6.16 -11.66
N ASP A 90 -8.33 5.87 -12.49
CA ASP A 90 -9.15 4.66 -12.35
C ASP A 90 -8.32 3.39 -12.61
N ALA A 91 -7.47 3.41 -13.62
CA ALA A 91 -6.57 2.29 -13.92
C ALA A 91 -5.52 2.09 -12.81
N PHE A 92 -4.95 3.19 -12.29
CA PHE A 92 -4.04 3.15 -11.15
C PHE A 92 -4.71 2.60 -9.90
N ASN A 93 -5.91 3.06 -9.58
CA ASN A 93 -6.69 2.58 -8.45
C ASN A 93 -7.04 1.09 -8.59
N ALA A 94 -7.34 0.63 -9.81
CA ALA A 94 -7.60 -0.79 -10.07
C ALA A 94 -6.36 -1.67 -9.79
N LEU A 95 -5.16 -1.20 -10.13
CA LEU A 95 -3.91 -1.90 -9.79
C LEU A 95 -3.67 -1.95 -8.28
N MET A 96 -3.93 -0.85 -7.57
CA MET A 96 -3.78 -0.80 -6.12
C MET A 96 -4.75 -1.77 -5.42
N LYS A 97 -6.01 -1.79 -5.88
CA LYS A 97 -7.01 -2.75 -5.39
C LYS A 97 -6.61 -4.19 -5.68
N LYS A 98 -6.15 -4.46 -6.91
CA LYS A 98 -5.66 -5.79 -7.29
C LYS A 98 -4.51 -6.24 -6.40
N ALA A 99 -3.55 -5.37 -6.09
CA ALA A 99 -2.45 -5.68 -5.21
C ALA A 99 -2.94 -6.08 -3.80
N SER A 100 -3.90 -5.34 -3.24
CA SER A 100 -4.52 -5.69 -1.97
C SER A 100 -5.25 -7.03 -2.01
N ASP A 101 -6.08 -7.25 -3.04
CA ASP A 101 -6.86 -8.48 -3.19
C ASP A 101 -5.95 -9.71 -3.42
N ASP A 102 -4.89 -9.55 -4.22
CA ASP A 102 -3.92 -10.64 -4.49
C ASP A 102 -3.16 -11.06 -3.22
N MET A 103 -2.89 -10.14 -2.29
CA MET A 103 -2.27 -10.51 -1.03
C MET A 103 -3.19 -11.36 -0.15
N VAL A 104 -4.49 -11.06 -0.13
CA VAL A 104 -5.49 -11.89 0.56
C VAL A 104 -5.60 -13.27 -0.11
N LYS A 105 -5.63 -13.30 -1.45
CA LYS A 105 -5.63 -14.56 -2.20
C LYS A 105 -4.39 -15.40 -1.93
N LEU A 106 -3.21 -14.77 -1.94
CA LEU A 106 -1.94 -15.43 -1.63
C LEU A 106 -1.98 -16.06 -0.23
N ALA A 107 -2.49 -15.34 0.76
CA ALA A 107 -2.65 -15.85 2.11
C ALA A 107 -3.53 -17.11 2.17
N SER A 108 -4.53 -17.22 1.28
CA SER A 108 -5.44 -18.37 1.23
C SER A 108 -4.88 -19.59 0.50
N VAL A 109 -3.88 -19.42 -0.38
CA VAL A 109 -3.39 -20.50 -1.26
C VAL A 109 -1.94 -20.92 -1.00
N ILE A 110 -1.16 -20.13 -0.28
CA ILE A 110 0.30 -20.34 -0.19
C ILE A 110 0.67 -21.68 0.45
N GLU A 111 -0.04 -22.10 1.48
CA GLU A 111 0.24 -23.34 2.20
C GLU A 111 0.03 -24.59 1.34
N ASP A 112 -0.94 -24.53 0.42
CA ASP A 112 -1.29 -25.65 -0.48
C ASP A 112 -0.57 -25.57 -1.84
N SER A 113 0.31 -24.58 -2.02
CA SER A 113 1.01 -24.37 -3.30
C SER A 113 2.10 -25.42 -3.53
N ASP A 114 2.09 -26.05 -4.71
CA ASP A 114 3.16 -26.94 -5.17
C ASP A 114 4.41 -26.18 -5.67
N ASP A 115 4.24 -24.89 -6.00
CA ASP A 115 5.31 -23.99 -6.44
C ASP A 115 5.22 -22.67 -5.69
N ILE A 116 5.79 -22.63 -4.50
CA ILE A 116 5.76 -21.45 -3.62
C ILE A 116 6.39 -20.24 -4.32
N ARG A 117 7.54 -20.41 -4.95
CA ARG A 117 8.23 -19.30 -5.64
C ARG A 117 7.40 -18.74 -6.79
N GLY A 118 6.80 -19.60 -7.60
CA GLY A 118 5.93 -19.19 -8.70
C GLY A 118 4.67 -18.50 -8.22
N THR A 119 4.06 -19.00 -7.16
CA THR A 119 2.86 -18.41 -6.55
C THR A 119 3.16 -17.01 -5.96
N LEU A 120 4.28 -16.85 -5.26
CA LEU A 120 4.73 -15.55 -4.76
C LEU A 120 5.00 -14.56 -5.91
N ARG A 121 5.64 -15.04 -6.99
CA ARG A 121 5.89 -14.21 -8.17
C ARG A 121 4.60 -13.72 -8.79
N GLN A 122 3.64 -14.59 -8.96
CA GLN A 122 2.37 -14.29 -9.61
C GLN A 122 1.48 -13.36 -8.81
N LEU A 123 1.37 -13.56 -7.49
CA LEU A 123 0.40 -12.86 -6.64
C LEU A 123 1.00 -11.72 -5.80
N MET A 124 2.31 -11.63 -5.69
CA MET A 124 2.98 -10.59 -4.90
C MET A 124 3.91 -9.73 -5.76
N TRP A 125 5.00 -10.30 -6.28
CA TRP A 125 6.01 -9.51 -7.00
C TRP A 125 5.53 -8.93 -8.32
N SER A 126 4.61 -9.59 -9.02
CA SER A 126 4.04 -9.08 -10.27
C SER A 126 3.29 -7.76 -10.08
N ASN A 127 2.67 -7.54 -8.93
CA ASN A 127 1.99 -6.29 -8.62
C ASN A 127 2.96 -5.13 -8.45
N CYS A 128 4.12 -5.37 -7.83
CA CYS A 128 5.18 -4.36 -7.74
C CYS A 128 5.64 -3.93 -9.13
N LYS A 129 5.91 -4.90 -10.00
CA LYS A 129 6.37 -4.65 -11.37
C LYS A 129 5.31 -3.95 -12.23
N ALA A 130 4.06 -4.40 -12.18
CA ALA A 130 2.97 -3.84 -12.98
C ALA A 130 2.77 -2.34 -12.72
N CYS A 131 2.82 -1.93 -11.47
CA CYS A 131 2.70 -0.53 -11.08
C CYS A 131 3.97 0.26 -11.40
N HIS A 132 5.14 -0.21 -10.97
CA HIS A 132 6.42 0.49 -11.11
C HIS A 132 6.86 0.66 -12.56
N SER A 133 6.48 -0.22 -13.47
CA SER A 133 6.83 -0.09 -14.90
C SER A 133 6.13 1.08 -15.60
N LYS A 134 5.04 1.61 -15.03
CA LYS A 134 4.22 2.66 -15.65
C LYS A 134 4.08 3.93 -14.83
N TYR A 135 3.97 3.81 -13.51
CA TYR A 135 3.53 4.88 -12.62
C TYR A 135 4.63 5.46 -11.73
N ARG A 136 5.81 4.88 -11.75
CA ARG A 136 6.98 5.33 -10.99
C ARG A 136 8.14 5.66 -11.91
N MET A 137 8.95 6.66 -11.54
CA MET A 137 10.20 6.97 -12.24
C MET A 137 11.09 5.72 -12.34
N PRO A 138 11.70 5.46 -13.51
CA PRO A 138 12.67 4.37 -13.66
C PRO A 138 13.88 4.55 -12.75
N HIS A 139 14.41 3.45 -12.23
CA HIS A 139 15.67 3.39 -11.51
C HIS A 139 16.75 2.76 -12.36
#